data_850d047461935a529a907e5b0f2842ae
#
_entry.id   850d047461935a529a907e5b0f2842ae
#
_cell.length_a   1.000
_cell.length_b   1.000
_cell.length_c   1.000
_cell.angle_alpha   90.00
_cell.angle_beta   90.00
_cell.angle_gamma   90.00
#
_symmetry.space_group_name_H-M   'P 1'
#
loop_
_entity.id
_entity.type
_entity.pdbx_description
1 polymer ?
#
loop_
_entity_poly.entity_id
_entity_poly.type
_entity_poly.pdbx_seq_one_letter_code
_entity_poly.pdbx_strand_id
1 'polypeptide(L)'
;MEGHFGIDLVAAPNEVVKAALDGTVTMSTWTLETGYVIQVQHDNELLSVYKHNATLFKSIGQKVVAGDAIAIVGNSGELTTGPHLHFELWHDRAPLNPLEYIVF
;
A
#
# COMPACT_ATOMS: atom_id res chain seq x y z
N MET A 1 6.41 13.63 -15.66
CA MET A 1 5.98 12.40 -15.07
C MET A 1 4.49 12.49 -14.86
N GLU A 2 3.83 11.63 -15.35
CA GLU A 2 2.47 11.68 -15.25
C GLU A 2 1.96 10.57 -14.46
N GLY A 3 1.01 10.79 -13.59
CA GLY A 3 0.29 9.78 -12.88
C GLY A 3 1.10 8.94 -11.92
N HIS A 4 2.29 9.36 -11.60
CA HIS A 4 3.13 8.57 -10.73
C HIS A 4 3.21 9.24 -9.38
N PHE A 5 2.29 8.88 -8.49
CA PHE A 5 2.12 9.58 -7.24
C PHE A 5 2.59 8.76 -6.03
N GLY A 6 3.29 7.68 -6.27
CA GLY A 6 3.73 6.83 -5.19
C GLY A 6 5.24 6.75 -5.12
N ILE A 7 5.72 6.01 -4.16
CA ILE A 7 7.14 5.67 -4.03
C ILE A 7 7.27 4.16 -4.01
N ASP A 8 8.42 3.69 -4.50
CA ASP A 8 8.75 2.28 -4.45
C ASP A 8 9.79 2.06 -3.37
N LEU A 9 9.47 1.18 -2.44
CA LEU A 9 10.33 0.86 -1.32
C LEU A 9 10.95 -0.50 -1.57
N VAL A 10 12.28 -0.54 -1.63
CA VAL A 10 12.98 -1.81 -1.76
C VAL A 10 12.74 -2.64 -0.50
N ALA A 11 12.47 -3.92 -0.70
CA ALA A 11 12.13 -4.81 0.39
C ALA A 11 12.84 -6.14 0.22
N ALA A 12 13.01 -6.86 1.33
CA ALA A 12 13.50 -8.23 1.28
C ALA A 12 12.39 -9.14 0.76
N PRO A 13 12.75 -10.29 0.17
CA PRO A 13 11.73 -11.24 -0.24
C PRO A 13 10.87 -11.64 0.96
N ASN A 14 9.56 -11.69 0.73
CA ASN A 14 8.57 -12.09 1.75
C ASN A 14 8.49 -11.17 2.96
N GLU A 15 8.93 -9.93 2.80
CA GLU A 15 8.83 -8.98 3.90
C GLU A 15 7.37 -8.62 4.14
N VAL A 16 7.01 -8.42 5.42
CA VAL A 16 5.65 -8.06 5.81
C VAL A 16 5.42 -6.59 5.54
N VAL A 17 4.26 -6.29 4.93
CA VAL A 17 3.80 -4.92 4.73
C VAL A 17 2.90 -4.57 5.91
N LYS A 18 3.17 -3.43 6.55
CA LYS A 18 2.45 -3.01 7.74
C LYS A 18 1.65 -1.76 7.44
N ALA A 19 0.49 -1.66 8.09
CA ALA A 19 -0.35 -0.47 7.96
C ALA A 19 0.40 0.75 8.47
N ALA A 20 0.38 1.82 7.69
CA ALA A 20 1.09 3.05 8.06
C ALA A 20 0.42 3.75 9.24
N LEU A 21 -0.91 3.69 9.31
CA LEU A 21 -1.72 4.37 10.32
C LEU A 21 -2.95 3.52 10.61
N ASP A 22 -3.61 3.84 11.73
CA ASP A 22 -4.90 3.21 12.05
C ASP A 22 -5.91 3.51 10.96
N GLY A 23 -6.79 2.56 10.68
CA GLY A 23 -7.83 2.80 9.69
C GLY A 23 -8.69 1.59 9.43
N THR A 24 -9.41 1.64 8.32
CA THR A 24 -10.30 0.58 7.87
C THR A 24 -9.96 0.22 6.43
N VAL A 25 -9.90 -1.07 6.14
CA VAL A 25 -9.60 -1.55 4.79
C VAL A 25 -10.77 -1.26 3.89
N THR A 26 -10.54 -0.52 2.81
CA THR A 26 -11.57 -0.15 1.85
C THR A 26 -11.41 -0.84 0.51
N MET A 27 -10.26 -1.45 0.24
CA MET A 27 -10.04 -2.25 -0.96
C MET A 27 -9.03 -3.34 -0.63
N SER A 28 -9.30 -4.56 -1.08
CA SER A 28 -8.41 -5.69 -0.87
C SER A 28 -8.69 -6.65 -2.02
N THR A 29 -7.88 -6.56 -3.09
CA THR A 29 -8.18 -7.30 -4.32
C THR A 29 -6.92 -7.45 -5.16
N TRP A 30 -7.09 -8.00 -6.36
CA TRP A 30 -6.01 -8.16 -7.34
C TRP A 30 -6.43 -7.53 -8.65
N THR A 31 -5.51 -6.78 -9.26
CA THR A 31 -5.72 -6.28 -10.62
C THR A 31 -4.49 -6.59 -11.45
N LEU A 32 -4.67 -6.62 -12.76
CA LEU A 32 -3.56 -6.89 -13.67
C LEU A 32 -2.47 -5.83 -13.54
N GLU A 33 -2.84 -4.58 -13.32
CA GLU A 33 -1.88 -3.50 -13.23
C GLU A 33 -1.14 -3.48 -11.90
N THR A 34 -1.83 -3.78 -10.81
CA THR A 34 -1.28 -3.55 -9.48
C THR A 34 -0.79 -4.82 -8.78
N GLY A 35 -1.15 -6.01 -9.32
CA GLY A 35 -1.04 -7.21 -8.54
C GLY A 35 -2.00 -7.12 -7.36
N TYR A 36 -1.68 -7.77 -6.25
CA TYR A 36 -2.52 -7.66 -5.06
C TYR A 36 -2.37 -6.26 -4.47
N VAL A 37 -3.50 -5.60 -4.25
CA VAL A 37 -3.55 -4.23 -3.76
C VAL A 37 -4.47 -4.15 -2.55
N ILE A 38 -4.04 -3.39 -1.54
CA ILE A 38 -4.86 -3.12 -0.38
C ILE A 38 -4.84 -1.63 -0.10
N GLN A 39 -6.00 -1.07 0.23
CA GLN A 39 -6.15 0.33 0.60
C GLN A 39 -6.71 0.43 2.00
N VAL A 40 -6.20 1.40 2.75
CA VAL A 40 -6.66 1.66 4.11
C VAL A 40 -7.06 3.11 4.22
N GLN A 41 -8.31 3.35 4.64
CA GLN A 41 -8.83 4.67 4.88
C GLN A 41 -8.56 5.05 6.32
N HIS A 42 -7.92 6.19 6.51
CA HIS A 42 -7.57 6.72 7.82
C HIS A 42 -8.44 7.92 8.16
N ASP A 43 -8.20 8.52 9.32
CA ASP A 43 -8.87 9.75 9.67
C ASP A 43 -8.36 10.90 8.81
N ASN A 44 -9.09 12.02 8.82
CA ASN A 44 -8.72 13.24 8.10
C ASN A 44 -8.62 13.02 6.60
N GLU A 45 -9.43 12.09 6.07
CA GLU A 45 -9.53 11.83 4.63
C GLU A 45 -8.21 11.37 4.01
N LEU A 46 -7.37 10.75 4.80
CA LEU A 46 -6.14 10.13 4.31
C LEU A 46 -6.42 8.70 3.88
N LEU A 47 -5.85 8.33 2.75
CA LEU A 47 -5.95 6.98 2.20
C LEU A 47 -4.55 6.50 1.88
N SER A 48 -4.17 5.34 2.37
CA SER A 48 -2.90 4.72 1.99
C SER A 48 -3.17 3.54 1.07
N VAL A 49 -2.30 3.36 0.08
CA VAL A 49 -2.45 2.33 -0.95
C VAL A 49 -1.15 1.55 -1.05
N TYR A 50 -1.26 0.24 -1.03
CA TYR A 50 -0.12 -0.68 -1.04
C TYR A 50 -0.30 -1.64 -2.21
N LYS A 51 0.60 -1.57 -3.20
CA LYS A 51 0.47 -2.33 -4.45
C LYS A 51 1.61 -3.32 -4.60
N HIS A 52 1.42 -4.27 -5.51
CA HIS A 52 2.41 -5.28 -5.89
C HIS A 52 2.73 -6.26 -4.77
N ASN A 53 1.73 -6.56 -3.95
CA ASN A 53 1.91 -7.53 -2.87
C ASN A 53 1.81 -8.96 -3.41
N ALA A 54 2.42 -9.89 -2.69
CA ALA A 54 2.31 -11.31 -3.01
C ALA A 54 1.02 -11.90 -2.46
N THR A 55 0.59 -11.41 -1.29
CA THR A 55 -0.66 -11.89 -0.69
C THR A 55 -1.18 -10.80 0.25
N LEU A 56 -2.47 -10.89 0.57
CA LEU A 56 -3.13 -9.94 1.45
C LEU A 56 -3.67 -10.67 2.67
N PHE A 57 -3.57 -10.03 3.84
CA PHE A 57 -4.02 -10.62 5.10
C PHE A 57 -5.34 -10.07 5.59
N LYS A 58 -5.81 -8.97 5.02
CA LYS A 58 -7.01 -8.28 5.50
C LYS A 58 -8.02 -8.12 4.39
N SER A 59 -9.28 -8.13 4.75
CA SER A 59 -10.39 -8.00 3.82
C SER A 59 -11.08 -6.66 4.01
N ILE A 60 -11.86 -6.26 3.01
CA ILE A 60 -12.66 -5.02 3.07
C ILE A 60 -13.49 -5.03 4.35
N GLY A 61 -13.48 -3.90 5.04
CA GLY A 61 -14.26 -3.70 6.26
C GLY A 61 -13.50 -3.98 7.54
N GLN A 62 -12.36 -4.66 7.47
CA GLN A 62 -11.59 -4.94 8.67
C GLN A 62 -10.85 -3.69 9.13
N LYS A 63 -10.78 -3.53 10.44
CA LYS A 63 -10.04 -2.42 11.04
C LYS A 63 -8.61 -2.85 11.30
N VAL A 64 -7.70 -1.91 11.14
CA VAL A 64 -6.27 -2.13 11.40
C VAL A 64 -5.74 -0.98 12.25
N VAL A 65 -4.68 -1.27 12.98
CA VAL A 65 -3.93 -0.21 13.68
C VAL A 65 -2.55 -0.11 13.05
N ALA A 66 -1.91 1.04 13.26
CA ALA A 66 -0.57 1.26 12.72
C ALA A 66 0.34 0.12 13.15
N GLY A 67 1.07 -0.43 12.18
CA GLY A 67 1.97 -1.54 12.45
C GLY A 67 1.37 -2.92 12.24
N ASP A 68 0.06 -3.04 12.06
CA ASP A 68 -0.56 -4.34 11.78
C ASP A 68 -0.06 -4.90 10.45
N ALA A 69 0.20 -6.21 10.42
CA ALA A 69 0.56 -6.89 9.18
C ALA A 69 -0.67 -6.94 8.29
N ILE A 70 -0.57 -6.38 7.08
CA ILE A 70 -1.69 -6.33 6.15
C ILE A 70 -1.43 -7.09 4.86
N ALA A 71 -0.16 -7.36 4.54
CA ALA A 71 0.20 -8.02 3.29
C ALA A 71 1.62 -8.56 3.39
N ILE A 72 2.00 -9.31 2.36
CA ILE A 72 3.39 -9.70 2.14
C ILE A 72 3.85 -9.02 0.86
N VAL A 73 5.02 -8.40 0.90
CA VAL A 73 5.58 -7.74 -0.28
C VAL A 73 5.85 -8.78 -1.36
N GLY A 74 5.64 -8.38 -2.59
CA GLY A 74 5.90 -9.26 -3.72
C GLY A 74 6.66 -8.53 -4.80
N ASN A 75 6.79 -9.19 -5.94
CA ASN A 75 7.24 -8.54 -7.15
C ASN A 75 6.26 -8.88 -8.26
N SER A 76 4.99 -8.96 -7.88
CA SER A 76 3.92 -9.18 -8.84
C SER A 76 3.66 -7.88 -9.60
N GLY A 77 3.14 -8.03 -10.78
CA GLY A 77 2.95 -6.90 -11.66
C GLY A 77 4.00 -6.93 -12.74
N GLU A 78 4.00 -5.90 -13.56
CA GLU A 78 4.90 -5.85 -14.69
C GLU A 78 6.21 -5.20 -14.31
N LEU A 79 7.26 -5.50 -15.02
CA LEU A 79 8.55 -4.81 -14.93
C LEU A 79 9.12 -4.80 -13.51
N THR A 80 9.11 -5.94 -12.87
CA THR A 80 9.69 -5.99 -11.53
C THR A 80 11.19 -6.17 -11.61
N THR A 81 11.90 -5.51 -10.71
CA THR A 81 13.35 -5.66 -10.59
C THR A 81 13.71 -6.23 -9.23
N GLY A 82 12.79 -6.98 -8.65
CA GLY A 82 12.95 -7.59 -7.34
C GLY A 82 11.83 -7.16 -6.43
N PRO A 83 11.80 -7.68 -5.21
CA PRO A 83 10.75 -7.34 -4.26
C PRO A 83 10.76 -5.87 -3.93
N HIS A 84 9.62 -5.23 -4.05
CA HIS A 84 9.46 -3.84 -3.65
C HIS A 84 7.99 -3.57 -3.38
N LEU A 85 7.74 -2.58 -2.55
CA LEU A 85 6.39 -2.11 -2.24
C LEU A 85 6.17 -0.79 -2.95
N HIS A 86 5.09 -0.70 -3.71
CA HIS A 86 4.66 0.59 -4.25
C HIS A 86 3.63 1.17 -3.30
N PHE A 87 3.94 2.31 -2.70
CA PHE A 87 3.13 2.95 -1.67
C PHE A 87 2.65 4.31 -2.14
N GLU A 88 1.35 4.58 -1.95
CA GLU A 88 0.75 5.87 -2.26
C GLU A 88 0.01 6.39 -1.06
N LEU A 89 -0.01 7.70 -0.90
CA LEU A 89 -0.77 8.37 0.14
C LEU A 89 -1.62 9.44 -0.53
N TRP A 90 -2.91 9.45 -0.21
CA TRP A 90 -3.88 10.36 -0.81
C TRP A 90 -4.60 11.12 0.29
N HIS A 91 -4.90 12.39 0.06
CA HIS A 91 -5.69 13.21 0.96
C HIS A 91 -6.80 13.87 0.17
N ASP A 92 -8.05 13.57 0.55
CA ASP A 92 -9.22 14.16 -0.09
C ASP A 92 -9.14 14.07 -1.60
N ARG A 93 -8.81 12.85 -2.09
CA ARG A 93 -8.70 12.52 -3.52
C ARG A 93 -7.53 13.16 -4.25
N ALA A 94 -6.59 13.75 -3.52
CA ALA A 94 -5.39 14.32 -4.11
C ALA A 94 -4.18 13.53 -3.63
N PRO A 95 -3.26 13.16 -4.54
CA PRO A 95 -2.07 12.43 -4.12
C PRO A 95 -1.14 13.33 -3.33
N LEU A 96 -0.48 12.73 -2.35
CA LEU A 96 0.50 13.41 -1.53
C LEU A 96 1.86 12.78 -1.77
N ASN A 97 2.92 13.53 -1.47
CA ASN A 97 4.25 12.97 -1.43
C ASN A 97 4.39 12.21 -0.10
N PRO A 98 4.49 10.88 -0.12
CA PRO A 98 4.51 10.11 1.13
C PRO A 98 5.68 10.49 2.02
N LEU A 99 6.80 10.91 1.45
CA LEU A 99 7.99 11.23 2.22
C LEU A 99 7.81 12.45 3.10
N GLU A 100 6.78 13.27 2.84
CA GLU A 100 6.50 14.45 3.65
C GLU A 100 5.60 14.15 4.85
N TYR A 101 4.99 12.96 4.88
CA TYR A 101 3.97 12.66 5.88
C TYR A 101 4.27 11.41 6.69
N ILE A 102 5.09 10.52 6.20
CA ILE A 102 5.34 9.23 6.83
C ILE A 102 6.85 8.99 6.87
N VAL A 103 7.32 8.54 8.03
CA VAL A 103 8.72 8.13 8.20
C VAL A 103 8.78 6.64 7.97
N PHE A 104 9.63 6.25 7.05
CA PHE A 104 9.79 4.83 6.69
C PHE A 104 11.04 4.23 7.32
#